data_6d6edbfc53c39622e330a6a4f89b3aa3
#
_entry.id   6d6edbfc53c39622e330a6a4f89b3aa3
#
_cell.length_a   1.000
_cell.length_b   1.000
_cell.length_c   1.000
_cell.angle_alpha   90.00
_cell.angle_beta   90.00
_cell.angle_gamma   90.00
#
_symmetry.space_group_name_H-M   'P 1'
#
loop_
_entity.id
_entity.type
_entity.pdbx_description
1 polymer ?
#
loop_
_entity_poly.entity_id
_entity_poly.type
_entity_poly.pdbx_seq_one_letter_code
_entity_poly.pdbx_strand_id
1 'polypeptide(L)' 'MDVNQESLKLHEELRGKIEVVARRHIETRDDLSLLYTPGVAEPCREIAKDYEKSFTLTRRGNLVAVITD' A
#
# COMPACT_ATOMS: atom_id res chain seq x y z
N MET A 1 -26.11 -24.23 2.29
CA MET A 1 -24.73 -23.84 2.02
C MET A 1 -23.89 -24.05 3.28
N ASP A 2 -22.78 -24.69 3.18
CA ASP A 2 -21.83 -24.80 4.27
C ASP A 2 -20.87 -23.60 4.18
N VAL A 3 -21.05 -22.65 5.08
CA VAL A 3 -20.27 -21.40 5.08
C VAL A 3 -18.77 -21.67 5.23
N ASN A 4 -18.40 -22.63 6.06
CA ASN A 4 -16.99 -22.96 6.28
C ASN A 4 -16.33 -23.52 5.02
N GLN A 5 -16.99 -24.43 4.34
CA GLN A 5 -16.47 -25.03 3.12
C GLN A 5 -16.43 -24.03 1.97
N GLU A 6 -17.46 -23.20 1.85
CA GLU A 6 -17.50 -22.19 0.80
C GLU A 6 -16.44 -21.11 1.04
N SER A 7 -16.22 -20.74 2.29
CA SER A 7 -15.17 -19.77 2.65
C SER A 7 -13.78 -20.30 2.30
N LEU A 8 -13.52 -21.56 2.65
CA LEU A 8 -12.24 -22.20 2.33
C LEU A 8 -11.97 -22.19 0.85
N LYS A 9 -12.98 -22.58 0.07
CA LYS A 9 -12.90 -22.63 -1.38
C LYS A 9 -12.64 -21.25 -1.98
N LEU A 10 -13.36 -20.23 -1.50
CA LEU A 10 -13.21 -18.86 -1.98
C LEU A 10 -11.81 -18.30 -1.70
N HIS A 11 -11.31 -18.51 -0.47
CA HIS A 11 -9.98 -18.03 -0.12
C HIS A 11 -8.90 -18.71 -0.94
N GLU A 12 -9.11 -19.96 -1.28
CA GLU A 12 -8.19 -20.70 -2.14
C GLU A 12 -8.21 -20.17 -3.57
N GLU A 13 -9.39 -19.92 -4.11
CA GLU A 13 -9.54 -19.33 -5.45
C GLU A 13 -8.91 -17.96 -5.56
N LEU A 14 -9.11 -17.14 -4.53
CA LEU A 14 -8.58 -15.78 -4.49
C LEU A 14 -7.10 -15.70 -4.15
N ARG A 15 -6.53 -16.77 -3.62
CA ARG A 15 -5.17 -16.77 -3.06
C ARG A 15 -5.03 -15.75 -1.93
N GLY A 16 -6.07 -15.72 -1.07
CA GLY A 16 -6.20 -14.74 -0.01
C GLY A 16 -7.06 -13.57 -0.46
N LYS A 17 -7.52 -12.79 0.50
CA LYS A 17 -8.48 -11.71 0.26
C LYS A 17 -7.89 -10.32 0.30
N ILE A 18 -6.57 -10.20 0.46
CA ILE A 18 -5.90 -8.92 0.54
C ILE A 18 -5.18 -8.64 -0.76
N GLU A 19 -5.34 -7.43 -1.26
CA GLU A 19 -4.68 -6.98 -2.47
C GLU A 19 -4.00 -5.65 -2.17
N VAL A 20 -2.82 -5.45 -2.75
CA VAL A 20 -2.10 -4.17 -2.64
C VAL A 20 -2.09 -3.53 -4.02
N VAL A 21 -2.62 -2.32 -4.10
CA VAL A 21 -2.70 -1.59 -5.36
C VAL A 21 -2.15 -0.18 -5.18
N ALA A 22 -1.62 0.38 -6.26
CA ALA A 22 -1.25 1.79 -6.29
C ALA A 22 -2.53 2.63 -6.35
N ARG A 23 -2.59 3.70 -5.56
CA ARG A 23 -3.76 4.60 -5.56
C ARG A 23 -3.85 5.43 -6.83
N ARG A 24 -2.73 5.61 -7.50
CA ARG A 24 -2.67 6.23 -8.81
C ARG A 24 -2.00 5.26 -9.76
N HIS A 25 -2.66 4.94 -10.87
CA HIS A 25 -2.11 4.05 -11.88
C HIS A 25 -0.95 4.72 -12.60
N ILE A 26 0.10 3.96 -12.86
CA ILE A 26 1.24 4.43 -13.61
C ILE A 26 0.98 4.07 -15.08
N GLU A 27 0.54 5.06 -15.85
CA GLU A 27 0.18 4.87 -17.27
C GLU A 27 1.14 5.58 -18.20
N THR A 28 1.82 6.62 -17.71
CA THR A 28 2.72 7.43 -18.52
C THR A 28 4.09 7.51 -17.86
N ARG A 29 5.05 8.00 -18.64
CA ARG A 29 6.40 8.25 -18.14
C ARG A 29 6.38 9.34 -17.05
N ASP A 30 5.50 10.33 -17.19
CA ASP A 30 5.35 11.37 -16.17
C ASP A 30 4.84 10.80 -14.86
N ASP A 31 3.89 9.88 -14.90
CA ASP A 31 3.41 9.19 -13.70
C ASP A 31 4.55 8.47 -12.99
N LEU A 32 5.38 7.78 -13.75
CA LEU A 32 6.53 7.08 -13.20
C LEU A 32 7.52 8.06 -12.57
N SER A 33 7.75 9.20 -13.21
CA SER A 33 8.65 10.23 -12.69
C SER A 33 8.15 10.85 -11.39
N LEU A 34 6.83 10.97 -11.22
CA LEU A 34 6.21 11.53 -10.01
C LEU A 34 6.18 10.54 -8.86
N LEU A 35 5.85 9.28 -9.13
CA LEU A 35 5.62 8.27 -8.10
C LEU A 35 6.87 7.46 -7.79
N TYR A 36 7.82 7.46 -8.71
CA TYR A 36 9.05 6.72 -8.55
C TYR A 36 10.24 7.66 -8.73
N THR A 37 11.05 7.46 -9.73
CA THR A 37 12.30 8.21 -9.93
C THR A 37 12.14 9.26 -11.03
N PRO A 38 12.53 10.52 -10.81
CA PRO A 38 13.24 11.08 -9.64
C PRO A 38 12.35 11.70 -8.56
N GLY A 39 11.04 11.81 -8.82
CA GLY A 39 10.13 12.57 -7.96
C GLY A 39 10.00 12.04 -6.54
N VAL A 40 10.08 10.73 -6.35
CA VAL A 40 9.90 10.09 -5.03
C VAL A 40 10.96 10.54 -4.01
N ALA A 41 12.10 11.07 -4.46
CA ALA A 41 13.13 11.55 -3.55
C ALA A 41 12.65 12.77 -2.74
N GLU A 42 11.74 13.58 -3.28
CA GLU A 42 11.28 14.79 -2.61
C GLU A 42 10.44 14.51 -1.35
N PRO A 43 9.42 13.63 -1.39
CA PRO A 43 8.75 13.21 -0.16
C PRO A 43 9.71 12.66 0.88
N CYS A 44 10.73 11.92 0.47
CA CYS A 44 11.73 11.38 1.39
C CYS A 44 12.51 12.51 2.07
N ARG A 45 12.89 13.55 1.33
CA ARG A 45 13.61 14.70 1.89
C ARG A 45 12.74 15.47 2.89
N GLU A 46 11.46 15.63 2.57
CA GLU A 46 10.52 16.31 3.44
C GLU A 46 10.31 15.56 4.76
N ILE A 47 10.19 14.23 4.69
CA ILE A 47 10.06 13.40 5.88
C ILE A 47 11.35 13.47 6.73
N ALA A 48 12.51 13.52 6.09
CA ALA A 48 13.78 13.63 6.80
C ALA A 48 13.89 14.94 7.57
N LYS A 49 13.29 16.03 7.05
CA LYS A 49 13.28 17.32 7.73
C LYS A 49 12.23 17.40 8.84
N ASP A 50 11.09 16.78 8.63
CA ASP A 50 9.96 16.80 9.54
C ASP A 50 9.33 15.41 9.56
N TYR A 51 9.63 14.65 10.59
CA TYR A 51 9.18 13.28 10.76
C TYR A 51 7.66 13.14 10.71
N GLU A 52 6.92 14.13 11.20
CA GLU A 52 5.45 14.09 11.19
C GLU A 52 4.87 14.03 9.78
N LYS A 53 5.61 14.47 8.77
CA LYS A 53 5.16 14.41 7.38
C LYS A 53 5.04 12.98 6.86
N SER A 54 5.62 12.00 7.56
CA SER A 54 5.40 10.60 7.20
C SER A 54 3.93 10.21 7.24
N PHE A 55 3.13 10.85 8.09
CA PHE A 55 1.71 10.57 8.21
C PHE A 55 0.88 11.13 7.05
N THR A 56 1.35 12.17 6.40
CA THR A 56 0.65 12.80 5.27
C THR A 56 1.19 12.36 3.91
N LEU A 57 2.47 12.03 3.84
CA LEU A 57 3.12 11.68 2.57
C LEU A 57 3.19 10.17 2.33
N THR A 58 2.81 9.36 3.30
CA THR A 58 2.74 7.90 3.16
C THR A 58 1.44 7.38 3.75
N ARG A 59 1.22 6.08 3.65
CA ARG A 59 0.06 5.42 4.26
C ARG A 59 0.26 5.11 5.75
N ARG A 60 1.32 5.60 6.34
CA ARG A 60 1.66 5.30 7.73
C ARG A 60 0.50 5.52 8.71
N GLY A 61 -0.28 6.58 8.50
CA GLY A 61 -1.42 6.90 9.36
C GLY A 61 -2.58 5.92 9.25
N ASN A 62 -2.60 5.06 8.22
CA ASN A 62 -3.67 4.11 7.96
C ASN A 62 -3.21 2.65 8.02
N LEU A 63 -2.04 2.42 8.58
CA LEU A 63 -1.51 1.08 8.73
C LEU A 63 -1.27 0.77 10.21
N VAL A 64 -1.74 -0.38 10.64
CA VAL A 64 -1.53 -0.87 12.00
C VAL A 64 -0.93 -2.27 11.89
N ALA A 65 0.21 -2.46 12.53
CA ALA A 65 0.83 -3.77 12.62
C ALA A 65 0.36 -4.45 13.90
N VAL A 66 -0.04 -5.70 13.78
CA VAL A 66 -0.36 -6.54 14.92
C VAL A 66 0.67 -7.67 14.93
N ILE A 67 1.46 -7.72 15.97
CA ILE A 67 2.54 -8.68 16.10
C ILE A 67 2.22 -9.61 17.27
N THR A 68 2.15 -10.91 16.99
CA THR A 68 1.84 -11.93 17.99
C THR A 68 2.85 -13.07 17.91
N ASP A 69 2.90 -13.83 18.98
CA ASP A 69 3.72 -15.05 19.05
C ASP A 69 3.00 -16.26 18.48
#